data_f4dd0597888ccc2024d31949525d9d35
#
_entry.id   f4dd0597888ccc2024d31949525d9d35
#
_cell.length_a   1.000
_cell.length_b   1.000
_cell.length_c   1.000
_cell.angle_alpha   90.00
_cell.angle_beta   90.00
_cell.angle_gamma   90.00
#
_symmetry.space_group_name_H-M   'P 1'
#
loop_
_entity.id
_entity.type
_entity.pdbx_description
1 polymer ?
#
loop_
_entity_poly.entity_id
_entity_poly.type
_entity_poly.pdbx_seq_one_letter_code
_entity_poly.pdbx_strand_id
1 'polypeptide(L)'
;MAKEKFDRSKPHVNIGTIGHVDHGKTTLTAAITTVLAKAGLSELRSFDSIDNAPEEKERGITINTSHVEYQTANRHYAHVDCPGHADYVKNMVTGAAQMDGAILVVAATDGPMPQTREHVLLARQVNVPKIVVFLNKCDMVDDPEMLDLVEMEVRDLLSKYEYDGDNAPIIRGSALGALNGEPKWEEKVMELMNAVDEYIPLPLRENEKPFLMPVEDVFSITGRGTVVTGRIETGVIKVGDPVEIIGLEEKVLTSTCTGVEMFRKLLDEGEAGDNVGLLMRGIDKKEVKRGMVVAKPGSITPHTKFEAEVYILKKEEGGRHTPFHNKYRPQFYLRTMDVTGEIALPEGVDMVMPGDHVTITVTLIYPVALNEGLRFAIREGGRTVGAGQIIKILE
;
A
#
# COMPACT_ATOMS: atom_id res chain seq x y z
N MET A 1 3.79 -32.61 -5.84
CA MET A 1 2.66 -32.53 -4.91
C MET A 1 1.62 -31.59 -5.52
N ALA A 2 0.32 -31.92 -5.43
CA ALA A 2 -0.73 -30.98 -5.86
C ALA A 2 -0.69 -29.75 -4.93
N LYS A 3 -0.82 -28.54 -5.50
CA LYS A 3 -0.92 -27.32 -4.69
C LYS A 3 -2.22 -27.35 -3.90
N GLU A 4 -2.18 -26.86 -2.68
CA GLU A 4 -3.33 -26.71 -1.80
C GLU A 4 -4.31 -25.68 -2.34
N LYS A 5 -5.61 -25.86 -2.10
CA LYS A 5 -6.62 -24.85 -2.41
C LYS A 5 -6.70 -23.84 -1.27
N PHE A 6 -6.91 -22.56 -1.62
CA PHE A 6 -7.14 -21.51 -0.64
C PHE A 6 -8.50 -21.70 0.03
N ASP A 7 -8.55 -21.54 1.37
CA ASP A 7 -9.78 -21.63 2.16
C ASP A 7 -10.37 -20.21 2.39
N ARG A 8 -11.59 -20.00 1.92
CA ARG A 8 -12.34 -18.73 2.06
C ARG A 8 -13.34 -18.75 3.22
N SER A 9 -13.15 -19.61 4.22
CA SER A 9 -14.06 -19.69 5.37
C SER A 9 -14.10 -18.44 6.25
N LYS A 10 -13.04 -17.62 6.20
CA LYS A 10 -12.92 -16.36 6.94
C LYS A 10 -12.88 -15.16 6.00
N PRO A 11 -13.45 -13.99 6.43
CA PRO A 11 -13.30 -12.75 5.68
C PRO A 11 -11.84 -12.40 5.46
N HIS A 12 -11.48 -12.01 4.23
CA HIS A 12 -10.13 -11.60 3.86
C HIS A 12 -9.95 -10.09 4.01
N VAL A 13 -8.89 -9.68 4.70
CA VAL A 13 -8.53 -8.27 4.94
C VAL A 13 -7.05 -8.05 4.64
N ASN A 14 -6.74 -6.99 3.91
CA ASN A 14 -5.37 -6.56 3.67
C ASN A 14 -4.97 -5.55 4.73
N ILE A 15 -3.96 -5.87 5.51
CA ILE A 15 -3.37 -4.98 6.53
C ILE A 15 -1.91 -4.73 6.16
N GLY A 16 -1.32 -3.66 6.67
CA GLY A 16 0.12 -3.49 6.50
C GLY A 16 0.75 -2.62 7.55
N THR A 17 2.06 -2.74 7.67
CA THR A 17 2.88 -1.91 8.56
C THR A 17 3.42 -0.70 7.83
N ILE A 18 3.21 0.49 8.43
CA ILE A 18 3.73 1.78 7.98
C ILE A 18 4.46 2.48 9.12
N GLY A 19 5.31 3.44 8.83
CA GLY A 19 6.07 4.20 9.84
C GLY A 19 7.52 4.43 9.43
N HIS A 20 8.25 5.13 10.29
CA HIS A 20 9.64 5.52 10.03
C HIS A 20 10.60 4.33 9.88
N VAL A 21 11.74 4.53 9.22
CA VAL A 21 12.85 3.57 9.22
C VAL A 21 13.29 3.30 10.67
N ASP A 22 13.73 2.09 10.97
CA ASP A 22 14.21 1.64 12.30
C ASP A 22 13.18 1.68 13.45
N HIS A 23 11.90 1.99 13.19
CA HIS A 23 10.84 1.88 14.19
C HIS A 23 10.37 0.44 14.45
N GLY A 24 10.86 -0.54 13.66
CA GLY A 24 10.67 -1.98 13.90
C GLY A 24 9.44 -2.57 13.21
N LYS A 25 9.07 -2.07 12.01
CA LYS A 25 7.95 -2.60 11.21
C LYS A 25 8.11 -4.08 10.87
N THR A 26 9.21 -4.44 10.24
CA THR A 26 9.52 -5.84 9.86
C THR A 26 9.69 -6.74 11.08
N THR A 27 10.28 -6.20 12.17
CA THR A 27 10.35 -6.92 13.46
C THR A 27 8.96 -7.22 14.01
N LEU A 28 8.03 -6.25 13.94
CA LEU A 28 6.64 -6.46 14.37
C LEU A 28 5.93 -7.48 13.48
N THR A 29 6.12 -7.43 12.17
CA THR A 29 5.57 -8.40 11.22
C THR A 29 6.06 -9.82 11.55
N ALA A 30 7.34 -10.00 11.84
CA ALA A 30 7.91 -11.26 12.29
C ALA A 30 7.36 -11.69 13.66
N ALA A 31 7.18 -10.77 14.61
CA ALA A 31 6.61 -11.05 15.92
C ALA A 31 5.15 -11.51 15.81
N ILE A 32 4.32 -10.83 14.97
CA ILE A 32 2.93 -11.23 14.73
C ILE A 32 2.86 -12.67 14.22
N THR A 33 3.63 -13.02 13.17
CA THR A 33 3.62 -14.39 12.63
C THR A 33 4.12 -15.41 13.63
N THR A 34 5.11 -15.07 14.46
CA THR A 34 5.66 -15.96 15.50
C THR A 34 4.65 -16.23 16.60
N VAL A 35 3.99 -15.19 17.11
CA VAL A 35 2.99 -15.29 18.18
C VAL A 35 1.76 -16.06 17.68
N LEU A 36 1.26 -15.75 16.49
CA LEU A 36 0.12 -16.44 15.88
C LEU A 36 0.46 -17.90 15.51
N ALA A 37 1.71 -18.20 15.11
CA ALA A 37 2.14 -19.58 14.84
C ALA A 37 2.08 -20.46 16.09
N LYS A 38 2.37 -19.94 17.28
CA LYS A 38 2.20 -20.67 18.56
C LYS A 38 0.74 -21.08 18.80
N ALA A 39 -0.21 -20.29 18.29
CA ALA A 39 -1.64 -20.59 18.36
C ALA A 39 -2.15 -21.43 17.16
N GLY A 40 -1.28 -21.83 16.23
CA GLY A 40 -1.65 -22.58 15.02
C GLY A 40 -2.39 -21.72 13.96
N LEU A 41 -2.26 -20.41 14.03
CA LEU A 41 -2.97 -19.43 13.20
C LEU A 41 -2.10 -18.79 12.08
N SER A 42 -0.83 -19.18 12.01
CA SER A 42 0.12 -18.70 10.99
C SER A 42 1.20 -19.75 10.71
N GLU A 43 1.87 -19.64 9.56
CA GLU A 43 3.20 -20.20 9.38
C GLU A 43 4.24 -19.27 10.01
N LEU A 44 5.25 -19.85 10.67
CA LEU A 44 6.36 -19.06 11.22
C LEU A 44 7.14 -18.39 10.08
N ARG A 45 7.29 -17.07 10.16
CA ARG A 45 8.14 -16.29 9.26
C ARG A 45 9.22 -15.58 10.06
N SER A 46 10.47 -15.89 9.77
CA SER A 46 11.60 -15.20 10.38
C SER A 46 11.81 -13.83 9.71
N PHE A 47 12.45 -12.90 10.42
CA PHE A 47 12.85 -11.59 9.89
C PHE A 47 13.58 -11.73 8.54
N ASP A 48 14.60 -12.61 8.45
CA ASP A 48 15.36 -12.86 7.22
C ASP A 48 14.55 -13.45 6.06
N SER A 49 13.38 -14.00 6.34
CA SER A 49 12.47 -14.52 5.30
C SER A 49 11.49 -13.47 4.78
N ILE A 50 11.31 -12.37 5.52
CA ILE A 50 10.50 -11.21 5.15
C ILE A 50 11.36 -10.27 4.31
N ASP A 51 12.47 -9.76 4.85
CA ASP A 51 13.49 -8.99 4.12
C ASP A 51 14.48 -9.95 3.45
N ASN A 52 14.15 -10.39 2.24
CA ASN A 52 14.84 -11.52 1.60
C ASN A 52 15.85 -11.09 0.54
N ALA A 53 15.76 -9.87 0.00
CA ALA A 53 16.69 -9.39 -1.02
C ALA A 53 18.12 -9.20 -0.45
N PRO A 54 19.17 -9.52 -1.22
CA PRO A 54 20.56 -9.33 -0.76
C PRO A 54 20.85 -7.91 -0.27
N GLU A 55 20.33 -6.90 -0.97
CA GLU A 55 20.49 -5.48 -0.62
C GLU A 55 19.77 -5.11 0.69
N GLU A 56 18.62 -5.71 0.98
CA GLU A 56 17.88 -5.53 2.23
C GLU A 56 18.70 -6.05 3.42
N LYS A 57 19.27 -7.25 3.26
CA LYS A 57 20.13 -7.87 4.28
C LYS A 57 21.42 -7.10 4.53
N GLU A 58 22.04 -6.58 3.46
CA GLU A 58 23.27 -5.81 3.56
C GLU A 58 23.06 -4.46 4.26
N ARG A 59 21.94 -3.79 3.96
CA ARG A 59 21.60 -2.46 4.50
C ARG A 59 20.80 -2.50 5.80
N GLY A 60 20.21 -3.65 6.14
CA GLY A 60 19.31 -3.79 7.31
C GLY A 60 18.02 -2.99 7.20
N ILE A 61 17.55 -2.69 5.98
CA ILE A 61 16.32 -1.92 5.71
C ILE A 61 15.47 -2.61 4.68
N THR A 62 14.14 -2.53 4.83
CA THR A 62 13.18 -3.00 3.83
C THR A 62 13.19 -2.08 2.62
N ILE A 63 13.36 -2.63 1.44
CA ILE A 63 13.38 -1.92 0.14
C ILE A 63 12.09 -2.18 -0.63
N ASN A 64 11.70 -3.45 -0.74
CA ASN A 64 10.50 -3.88 -1.45
C ASN A 64 9.38 -4.22 -0.46
N THR A 65 8.14 -4.10 -0.91
CA THR A 65 7.01 -4.61 -0.14
C THR A 65 7.09 -6.13 -0.04
N SER A 66 6.89 -6.65 1.16
CA SER A 66 6.80 -8.10 1.42
C SER A 66 5.40 -8.47 1.85
N HIS A 67 4.89 -9.60 1.33
CA HIS A 67 3.55 -10.09 1.66
C HIS A 67 3.64 -11.32 2.53
N VAL A 68 2.96 -11.27 3.67
CA VAL A 68 2.90 -12.35 4.66
C VAL A 68 1.44 -12.71 4.91
N GLU A 69 1.16 -14.02 5.05
CA GLU A 69 -0.17 -14.56 5.33
C GLU A 69 -0.26 -14.99 6.79
N TYR A 70 -1.35 -14.63 7.46
CA TYR A 70 -1.73 -15.16 8.77
C TYR A 70 -3.23 -15.00 9.01
N GLN A 71 -3.72 -15.55 10.10
CA GLN A 71 -5.13 -15.43 10.47
C GLN A 71 -5.29 -15.23 11.98
N THR A 72 -6.44 -14.67 12.36
CA THR A 72 -6.97 -14.67 13.72
C THR A 72 -8.10 -15.71 13.83
N ALA A 73 -8.77 -15.76 14.95
CA ALA A 73 -9.98 -16.56 15.06
C ALA A 73 -11.07 -16.09 14.08
N ASN A 74 -11.11 -14.78 13.77
CA ASN A 74 -12.20 -14.13 13.07
C ASN A 74 -11.90 -13.85 11.59
N ARG A 75 -10.64 -13.60 11.21
CA ARG A 75 -10.25 -13.08 9.90
C ARG A 75 -9.00 -13.75 9.34
N HIS A 76 -8.91 -13.75 8.02
CA HIS A 76 -7.71 -14.04 7.27
C HIS A 76 -7.04 -12.74 6.82
N TYR A 77 -5.73 -12.63 6.99
CA TYR A 77 -4.96 -11.42 6.67
C TYR A 77 -3.89 -11.67 5.62
N ALA A 78 -3.86 -10.80 4.61
CA ALA A 78 -2.67 -10.52 3.84
C ALA A 78 -1.98 -9.30 4.45
N HIS A 79 -0.76 -9.47 4.95
CA HIS A 79 0.01 -8.40 5.57
C HIS A 79 1.08 -7.90 4.61
N VAL A 80 1.07 -6.61 4.34
CA VAL A 80 2.04 -5.91 3.49
C VAL A 80 3.04 -5.20 4.39
N ASP A 81 4.27 -5.68 4.44
CA ASP A 81 5.35 -4.97 5.12
C ASP A 81 5.94 -3.91 4.19
N CYS A 82 5.83 -2.64 4.57
CA CYS A 82 6.22 -1.50 3.74
C CYS A 82 7.60 -0.96 4.13
N PRO A 83 8.42 -0.53 3.13
CA PRO A 83 9.67 0.16 3.42
C PRO A 83 9.44 1.45 4.21
N GLY A 84 10.38 1.79 5.10
CA GLY A 84 10.33 2.99 5.92
C GLY A 84 11.18 4.15 5.39
N HIS A 85 12.14 3.87 4.52
CA HIS A 85 13.12 4.85 4.05
C HIS A 85 12.54 5.74 2.93
N ALA A 86 12.88 7.03 2.95
CA ALA A 86 12.38 8.03 2.00
C ALA A 86 12.65 7.69 0.53
N ASP A 87 13.77 7.01 0.22
CA ASP A 87 14.12 6.61 -1.15
C ASP A 87 13.15 5.58 -1.74
N TYR A 88 12.45 4.83 -0.89
CA TYR A 88 11.54 3.74 -1.29
C TYR A 88 10.06 4.07 -1.12
N VAL A 89 9.72 5.35 -0.99
CA VAL A 89 8.33 5.80 -0.84
C VAL A 89 7.43 5.32 -1.97
N LYS A 90 7.95 5.16 -3.19
CA LYS A 90 7.20 4.54 -4.30
C LYS A 90 6.66 3.15 -3.93
N ASN A 91 7.49 2.31 -3.33
CA ASN A 91 7.10 0.97 -2.91
C ASN A 91 6.13 1.04 -1.72
N MET A 92 6.35 2.00 -0.80
CA MET A 92 5.43 2.26 0.31
C MET A 92 4.03 2.67 -0.20
N VAL A 93 3.94 3.60 -1.14
CA VAL A 93 2.65 4.05 -1.71
C VAL A 93 1.92 2.88 -2.39
N THR A 94 2.65 2.07 -3.16
CA THR A 94 2.09 0.89 -3.83
C THR A 94 1.58 -0.13 -2.81
N GLY A 95 2.34 -0.39 -1.74
CA GLY A 95 1.90 -1.28 -0.66
C GLY A 95 0.70 -0.73 0.09
N ALA A 96 0.73 0.56 0.45
CA ALA A 96 -0.37 1.22 1.16
C ALA A 96 -1.69 1.22 0.35
N ALA A 97 -1.62 1.37 -0.98
CA ALA A 97 -2.79 1.30 -1.85
C ALA A 97 -3.49 -0.07 -1.83
N GLN A 98 -2.82 -1.10 -1.34
CA GLN A 98 -3.39 -2.45 -1.20
C GLN A 98 -4.10 -2.67 0.14
N MET A 99 -3.94 -1.77 1.12
CA MET A 99 -4.40 -1.98 2.49
C MET A 99 -5.86 -1.61 2.68
N ASP A 100 -6.58 -2.43 3.43
CA ASP A 100 -7.92 -2.15 3.96
C ASP A 100 -7.84 -1.50 5.35
N GLY A 101 -6.66 -1.50 5.96
CA GLY A 101 -6.30 -0.84 7.20
C GLY A 101 -4.79 -0.88 7.42
N ALA A 102 -4.24 -0.04 8.27
CA ALA A 102 -2.81 0.00 8.53
C ALA A 102 -2.48 -0.10 10.03
N ILE A 103 -1.31 -0.65 10.32
CA ILE A 103 -0.66 -0.60 11.62
C ILE A 103 0.47 0.44 11.53
N LEU A 104 0.31 1.56 12.21
CA LEU A 104 1.35 2.57 12.33
C LEU A 104 2.31 2.18 13.44
N VAL A 105 3.57 1.93 13.09
CA VAL A 105 4.62 1.59 14.06
C VAL A 105 5.44 2.83 14.39
N VAL A 106 5.43 3.20 15.66
CA VAL A 106 6.18 4.34 16.18
C VAL A 106 7.07 3.85 17.33
N ALA A 107 8.36 4.14 17.28
CA ALA A 107 9.25 3.85 18.41
C ALA A 107 8.98 4.83 19.56
N ALA A 108 8.75 4.30 20.75
CA ALA A 108 8.51 5.11 21.95
C ALA A 108 9.71 6.00 22.33
N THR A 109 10.92 5.59 21.91
CA THR A 109 12.18 6.34 22.13
C THR A 109 12.29 7.59 21.27
N ASP A 110 11.63 7.61 20.10
CA ASP A 110 11.86 8.63 19.06
C ASP A 110 10.61 9.48 18.77
N GLY A 111 9.41 8.93 19.07
CA GLY A 111 8.14 9.56 18.72
C GLY A 111 7.88 9.62 17.19
N PRO A 112 6.91 10.44 16.76
CA PRO A 112 6.58 10.61 15.35
C PRO A 112 7.68 11.35 14.58
N MET A 113 8.39 10.63 13.72
CA MET A 113 9.48 11.10 12.87
C MET A 113 8.99 11.58 11.48
N PRO A 114 9.84 12.23 10.65
CA PRO A 114 9.38 12.77 9.35
C PRO A 114 8.69 11.76 8.44
N GLN A 115 9.22 10.54 8.27
CA GLN A 115 8.57 9.51 7.45
C GLN A 115 7.28 8.98 8.10
N THR A 116 7.16 9.01 9.43
CA THR A 116 5.89 8.69 10.11
C THR A 116 4.78 9.61 9.61
N ARG A 117 5.05 10.92 9.54
CA ARG A 117 4.11 11.95 9.05
C ARG A 117 3.78 11.75 7.58
N GLU A 118 4.79 11.50 6.75
CA GLU A 118 4.62 11.25 5.31
C GLU A 118 3.80 9.98 5.07
N HIS A 119 4.04 8.89 5.81
CA HIS A 119 3.31 7.64 5.67
C HIS A 119 1.84 7.76 6.07
N VAL A 120 1.51 8.48 7.13
CA VAL A 120 0.11 8.74 7.52
C VAL A 120 -0.59 9.57 6.45
N LEU A 121 0.06 10.61 5.92
CA LEU A 121 -0.46 11.40 4.82
C LEU A 121 -0.73 10.53 3.57
N LEU A 122 0.25 9.73 3.16
CA LEU A 122 0.13 8.88 1.97
C LEU A 122 -0.93 7.79 2.16
N ALA A 123 -1.03 7.18 3.34
CA ALA A 123 -2.09 6.24 3.66
C ALA A 123 -3.49 6.89 3.50
N ARG A 124 -3.63 8.15 3.94
CA ARG A 124 -4.87 8.91 3.73
C ARG A 124 -5.16 9.14 2.25
N GLN A 125 -4.14 9.45 1.45
CA GLN A 125 -4.28 9.69 0.01
C GLN A 125 -4.71 8.44 -0.78
N VAL A 126 -4.20 7.26 -0.39
CA VAL A 126 -4.59 6.00 -1.03
C VAL A 126 -5.83 5.35 -0.40
N ASN A 127 -6.59 6.10 0.41
CA ASN A 127 -7.84 5.69 1.04
C ASN A 127 -7.73 4.54 2.06
N VAL A 128 -6.63 4.42 2.80
CA VAL A 128 -6.61 3.55 3.98
C VAL A 128 -7.61 4.11 5.00
N PRO A 129 -8.69 3.38 5.34
CA PRO A 129 -9.80 3.98 6.10
C PRO A 129 -9.52 4.17 7.58
N LYS A 130 -8.71 3.29 8.19
CA LYS A 130 -8.43 3.24 9.62
C LYS A 130 -6.98 2.86 9.89
N ILE A 131 -6.44 3.40 10.98
CA ILE A 131 -5.07 3.11 11.46
C ILE A 131 -5.16 2.65 12.91
N VAL A 132 -4.52 1.51 13.22
CA VAL A 132 -4.20 1.07 14.58
C VAL A 132 -2.74 1.38 14.84
N VAL A 133 -2.37 1.80 16.04
CA VAL A 133 -1.00 2.17 16.37
C VAL A 133 -0.34 1.12 17.25
N PHE A 134 0.89 0.75 16.92
CA PHE A 134 1.76 0.00 17.79
C PHE A 134 2.92 0.90 18.25
N LEU A 135 2.88 1.32 19.52
CA LEU A 135 3.96 2.07 20.16
C LEU A 135 5.04 1.07 20.57
N ASN A 136 6.06 0.95 19.73
CA ASN A 136 7.11 -0.06 19.81
C ASN A 136 8.28 0.39 20.71
N LYS A 137 9.15 -0.55 21.09
CA LYS A 137 10.34 -0.32 21.94
C LYS A 137 10.01 0.23 23.34
N CYS A 138 8.82 -0.08 23.88
CA CYS A 138 8.45 0.35 25.23
C CYS A 138 9.29 -0.33 26.32
N ASP A 139 10.01 -1.39 26.00
CA ASP A 139 11.03 -2.02 26.86
C ASP A 139 12.25 -1.15 27.09
N MET A 140 12.48 -0.12 26.26
CA MET A 140 13.61 0.82 26.35
C MET A 140 13.25 2.13 27.05
N VAL A 141 12.00 2.31 27.49
CA VAL A 141 11.51 3.54 28.13
C VAL A 141 10.99 3.21 29.52
N ASP A 142 11.72 3.70 30.53
CA ASP A 142 11.38 3.45 31.94
C ASP A 142 10.36 4.47 32.48
N ASP A 143 10.25 5.64 31.84
CA ASP A 143 9.37 6.73 32.28
C ASP A 143 7.98 6.62 31.63
N PRO A 144 6.91 6.34 32.40
CA PRO A 144 5.55 6.30 31.87
C PRO A 144 5.07 7.63 31.28
N GLU A 145 5.52 8.78 31.80
CA GLU A 145 5.11 10.10 31.30
C GLU A 145 5.63 10.33 29.87
N MET A 146 6.81 9.79 29.53
CA MET A 146 7.32 9.81 28.16
C MET A 146 6.44 9.00 27.21
N LEU A 147 5.94 7.85 27.64
CA LEU A 147 5.03 7.04 26.82
C LEU A 147 3.70 7.78 26.57
N ASP A 148 3.17 8.46 27.60
CA ASP A 148 1.94 9.25 27.50
C ASP A 148 2.13 10.45 26.54
N LEU A 149 3.29 11.10 26.60
CA LEU A 149 3.62 12.22 25.70
C LEU A 149 3.68 11.77 24.23
N VAL A 150 4.39 10.68 23.96
CA VAL A 150 4.50 10.13 22.58
C VAL A 150 3.15 9.67 22.07
N GLU A 151 2.33 9.05 22.92
CA GLU A 151 0.96 8.66 22.55
C GLU A 151 0.12 9.89 22.16
N MET A 152 0.20 10.97 22.93
CA MET A 152 -0.50 12.23 22.64
C MET A 152 -0.05 12.82 21.29
N GLU A 153 1.26 12.85 21.01
CA GLU A 153 1.79 13.33 19.73
C GLU A 153 1.32 12.49 18.54
N VAL A 154 1.18 11.17 18.71
CA VAL A 154 0.65 10.28 17.68
C VAL A 154 -0.83 10.53 17.43
N ARG A 155 -1.65 10.74 18.49
CA ARG A 155 -3.06 11.10 18.38
C ARG A 155 -3.26 12.42 17.64
N ASP A 156 -2.48 13.43 17.97
CA ASP A 156 -2.47 14.73 17.29
C ASP A 156 -2.09 14.60 15.81
N LEU A 157 -1.10 13.75 15.51
CA LEU A 157 -0.70 13.46 14.13
C LEU A 157 -1.83 12.81 13.34
N LEU A 158 -2.49 11.80 13.89
CA LEU A 158 -3.61 11.12 13.25
C LEU A 158 -4.77 12.09 12.98
N SER A 159 -5.14 12.90 13.99
CA SER A 159 -6.20 13.91 13.90
C SER A 159 -5.89 14.97 12.84
N LYS A 160 -4.63 15.41 12.74
CA LYS A 160 -4.17 16.35 11.71
C LYS A 160 -4.42 15.84 10.28
N TYR A 161 -4.30 14.53 10.05
CA TYR A 161 -4.54 13.90 8.75
C TYR A 161 -5.93 13.25 8.64
N GLU A 162 -6.88 13.76 9.41
CA GLU A 162 -8.30 13.36 9.34
C GLU A 162 -8.57 11.89 9.66
N TYR A 163 -7.73 11.26 10.46
CA TYR A 163 -8.04 10.01 11.14
C TYR A 163 -8.63 10.30 12.52
N ASP A 164 -9.36 9.33 13.06
CA ASP A 164 -9.94 9.42 14.41
C ASP A 164 -8.85 9.21 15.47
N GLY A 165 -8.03 10.22 15.70
CA GLY A 165 -6.90 10.15 16.62
C GLY A 165 -7.29 9.90 18.07
N ASP A 166 -8.45 10.41 18.49
CA ASP A 166 -8.94 10.25 19.86
C ASP A 166 -9.32 8.80 20.19
N ASN A 167 -9.93 8.10 19.22
CA ASN A 167 -10.43 6.73 19.41
C ASN A 167 -9.55 5.66 18.74
N ALA A 168 -8.50 6.03 18.02
CA ALA A 168 -7.59 5.07 17.42
C ALA A 168 -6.93 4.20 18.51
N PRO A 169 -6.99 2.87 18.41
CA PRO A 169 -6.30 1.99 19.36
C PRO A 169 -4.79 2.22 19.30
N ILE A 170 -4.16 2.42 20.46
CA ILE A 170 -2.71 2.51 20.61
C ILE A 170 -2.26 1.45 21.59
N ILE A 171 -1.49 0.48 21.09
CA ILE A 171 -0.96 -0.63 21.88
C ILE A 171 0.51 -0.38 22.18
N ARG A 172 0.87 -0.34 23.46
CA ARG A 172 2.25 -0.17 23.95
C ARG A 172 2.91 -1.53 24.05
N GLY A 173 4.02 -1.74 23.33
CA GLY A 173 4.66 -3.04 23.28
C GLY A 173 6.12 -3.02 22.88
N SER A 174 6.71 -4.20 22.80
CA SER A 174 8.04 -4.46 22.26
C SER A 174 7.97 -5.62 21.27
N ALA A 175 8.14 -5.30 19.99
CA ALA A 175 8.14 -6.31 18.93
C ALA A 175 9.32 -7.28 19.10
N LEU A 176 10.49 -6.76 19.50
CA LEU A 176 11.68 -7.59 19.74
C LEU A 176 11.49 -8.51 20.96
N GLY A 177 10.94 -7.99 22.06
CA GLY A 177 10.63 -8.79 23.25
C GLY A 177 9.62 -9.89 22.93
N ALA A 178 8.57 -9.62 22.15
CA ALA A 178 7.62 -10.62 21.70
C ALA A 178 8.28 -11.68 20.80
N LEU A 179 9.14 -11.25 19.87
CA LEU A 179 9.89 -12.16 18.99
C LEU A 179 10.83 -13.08 19.78
N ASN A 180 11.41 -12.57 20.86
CA ASN A 180 12.26 -13.33 21.81
C ASN A 180 11.45 -14.27 22.74
N GLY A 181 10.13 -14.23 22.68
CA GLY A 181 9.26 -15.12 23.44
C GLY A 181 8.96 -14.63 24.86
N GLU A 182 9.07 -13.35 25.14
CA GLU A 182 8.70 -12.76 26.42
C GLU A 182 7.17 -12.67 26.56
N PRO A 183 6.53 -13.39 27.52
CA PRO A 183 5.07 -13.50 27.58
C PRO A 183 4.33 -12.17 27.64
N LYS A 184 4.87 -11.21 28.39
CA LYS A 184 4.31 -9.86 28.52
C LYS A 184 4.14 -9.17 27.16
N TRP A 185 5.13 -9.33 26.28
CA TRP A 185 5.13 -8.67 24.97
C TRP A 185 4.36 -9.48 23.91
N GLU A 186 4.33 -10.81 24.07
CA GLU A 186 3.45 -11.66 23.25
C GLU A 186 1.96 -11.33 23.48
N GLU A 187 1.56 -11.08 24.74
CA GLU A 187 0.20 -10.58 25.07
C GLU A 187 -0.10 -9.25 24.35
N LYS A 188 0.87 -8.34 24.27
CA LYS A 188 0.67 -7.06 23.56
C LYS A 188 0.52 -7.22 22.05
N VAL A 189 1.18 -8.19 21.44
CA VAL A 189 0.96 -8.54 20.04
C VAL A 189 -0.44 -9.14 19.84
N MET A 190 -0.92 -9.97 20.74
CA MET A 190 -2.30 -10.49 20.68
C MET A 190 -3.33 -9.38 20.89
N GLU A 191 -3.07 -8.43 21.81
CA GLU A 191 -3.91 -7.25 22.01
C GLU A 191 -3.97 -6.40 20.75
N LEU A 192 -2.84 -6.20 20.05
CA LEU A 192 -2.79 -5.53 18.75
C LEU A 192 -3.69 -6.24 17.73
N MET A 193 -3.59 -7.55 17.60
CA MET A 193 -4.39 -8.29 16.63
C MET A 193 -5.88 -8.26 16.95
N ASN A 194 -6.27 -8.26 18.22
CA ASN A 194 -7.65 -8.06 18.64
C ASN A 194 -8.14 -6.66 18.28
N ALA A 195 -7.32 -5.62 18.53
CA ALA A 195 -7.66 -4.26 18.15
C ALA A 195 -7.80 -4.10 16.63
N VAL A 196 -6.97 -4.78 15.84
CA VAL A 196 -7.09 -4.81 14.37
C VAL A 196 -8.39 -5.49 13.94
N ASP A 197 -8.74 -6.63 14.55
CA ASP A 197 -10.00 -7.34 14.27
C ASP A 197 -11.24 -6.48 14.55
N GLU A 198 -11.21 -5.69 15.64
CA GLU A 198 -12.36 -4.89 16.07
C GLU A 198 -12.44 -3.53 15.36
N TYR A 199 -11.31 -2.84 15.23
CA TYR A 199 -11.29 -1.45 14.77
C TYR A 199 -11.25 -1.31 13.25
N ILE A 200 -10.55 -2.19 12.54
CA ILE A 200 -10.50 -2.13 11.07
C ILE A 200 -11.80 -2.72 10.52
N PRO A 201 -12.57 -1.93 9.72
CA PRO A 201 -13.82 -2.44 9.16
C PRO A 201 -13.58 -3.54 8.14
N LEU A 202 -14.56 -4.43 7.95
CA LEU A 202 -14.57 -5.33 6.81
C LEU A 202 -14.73 -4.49 5.54
N PRO A 203 -13.84 -4.65 4.56
CA PRO A 203 -13.90 -3.86 3.35
C PRO A 203 -15.10 -4.24 2.48
N LEU A 204 -15.74 -3.24 1.87
CA LEU A 204 -16.71 -3.46 0.82
C LEU A 204 -15.98 -3.86 -0.45
N ARG A 205 -16.31 -5.02 -1.01
CA ARG A 205 -15.71 -5.57 -2.23
C ARG A 205 -16.61 -5.27 -3.44
N GLU A 206 -16.04 -4.59 -4.44
CA GLU A 206 -16.75 -4.20 -5.65
C GLU A 206 -16.71 -5.32 -6.72
N ASN A 207 -17.18 -6.52 -6.34
CA ASN A 207 -17.17 -7.71 -7.21
C ASN A 207 -18.07 -7.58 -8.46
N GLU A 208 -19.09 -6.72 -8.40
CA GLU A 208 -20.03 -6.50 -9.53
C GLU A 208 -19.44 -5.59 -10.63
N LYS A 209 -18.38 -4.85 -10.35
CA LYS A 209 -17.70 -4.04 -11.36
C LYS A 209 -16.86 -4.90 -12.29
N PRO A 210 -16.49 -4.37 -13.48
CA PRO A 210 -15.52 -5.05 -14.37
C PRO A 210 -14.21 -5.34 -13.64
N PHE A 211 -13.60 -6.49 -13.92
CA PHE A 211 -12.32 -6.86 -13.35
C PHE A 211 -11.22 -5.86 -13.72
N LEU A 212 -10.48 -5.42 -12.70
CA LEU A 212 -9.31 -4.55 -12.80
C LEU A 212 -8.27 -4.93 -11.74
N MET A 213 -7.03 -5.13 -12.15
CA MET A 213 -5.89 -5.39 -11.28
C MET A 213 -4.67 -4.58 -11.72
N PRO A 214 -4.21 -3.58 -10.94
CA PRO A 214 -2.93 -2.91 -11.19
C PRO A 214 -1.76 -3.89 -11.05
N VAL A 215 -0.81 -3.83 -11.99
CA VAL A 215 0.38 -4.66 -11.99
C VAL A 215 1.39 -4.14 -10.97
N GLU A 216 1.75 -4.97 -10.00
CA GLU A 216 2.75 -4.68 -8.99
C GLU A 216 4.11 -5.25 -9.37
N ASP A 217 4.16 -6.54 -9.75
CA ASP A 217 5.38 -7.20 -10.19
C ASP A 217 5.08 -8.25 -11.28
N VAL A 218 6.14 -8.67 -11.98
CA VAL A 218 6.05 -9.62 -13.09
C VAL A 218 7.16 -10.67 -12.96
N PHE A 219 6.78 -11.93 -12.93
CA PHE A 219 7.69 -13.05 -12.83
C PHE A 219 7.59 -13.98 -14.03
N SER A 220 8.69 -14.65 -14.36
CA SER A 220 8.68 -15.75 -15.31
C SER A 220 8.92 -17.06 -14.57
N ILE A 221 8.00 -18.01 -14.75
CA ILE A 221 8.13 -19.35 -14.15
C ILE A 221 8.42 -20.34 -15.27
N THR A 222 9.59 -20.98 -15.18
CA THR A 222 10.03 -21.98 -16.16
C THR A 222 8.97 -23.06 -16.36
N GLY A 223 8.54 -23.27 -17.60
CA GLY A 223 7.54 -24.26 -17.98
C GLY A 223 6.08 -23.88 -17.67
N ARG A 224 5.81 -22.71 -17.06
CA ARG A 224 4.45 -22.23 -16.76
C ARG A 224 4.09 -20.90 -17.44
N GLY A 225 5.07 -20.06 -17.74
CA GLY A 225 4.87 -18.78 -18.42
C GLY A 225 5.05 -17.57 -17.51
N THR A 226 4.43 -16.46 -17.89
CA THR A 226 4.50 -15.19 -17.17
C THR A 226 3.42 -15.13 -16.10
N VAL A 227 3.81 -14.74 -14.89
CA VAL A 227 2.92 -14.47 -13.77
C VAL A 227 2.96 -12.96 -13.47
N VAL A 228 1.79 -12.36 -13.41
CA VAL A 228 1.59 -10.95 -13.08
C VAL A 228 0.95 -10.88 -11.70
N THR A 229 1.55 -10.15 -10.77
CA THR A 229 1.02 -10.00 -9.41
C THR A 229 0.41 -8.62 -9.19
N GLY A 230 -0.56 -8.58 -8.31
CA GLY A 230 -1.21 -7.35 -7.87
C GLY A 230 -2.40 -7.64 -6.96
N ARG A 231 -2.97 -6.59 -6.40
CA ARG A 231 -4.26 -6.64 -5.72
C ARG A 231 -5.37 -6.40 -6.73
N ILE A 232 -6.40 -7.23 -6.73
CA ILE A 232 -7.61 -6.99 -7.52
C ILE A 232 -8.32 -5.75 -6.95
N GLU A 233 -8.44 -4.69 -7.74
CA GLU A 233 -9.09 -3.43 -7.35
C GLU A 233 -10.61 -3.59 -7.39
N THR A 234 -11.12 -4.14 -8.50
CA THR A 234 -12.56 -4.37 -8.73
C THR A 234 -12.79 -5.68 -9.48
N GLY A 235 -14.01 -6.20 -9.36
CA GLY A 235 -14.49 -7.34 -10.14
C GLY A 235 -13.96 -8.70 -9.69
N VAL A 236 -14.21 -9.68 -10.55
CA VAL A 236 -13.83 -11.08 -10.36
C VAL A 236 -13.12 -11.58 -11.61
N ILE A 237 -12.09 -12.41 -11.44
CA ILE A 237 -11.36 -13.09 -12.51
C ILE A 237 -11.39 -14.60 -12.29
N LYS A 238 -11.70 -15.36 -13.35
CA LYS A 238 -11.71 -16.82 -13.34
C LYS A 238 -10.63 -17.38 -14.25
N VAL A 239 -10.24 -18.61 -13.95
CA VAL A 239 -9.36 -19.35 -14.86
C VAL A 239 -10.10 -19.57 -16.19
N GLY A 240 -9.47 -19.14 -17.28
CA GLY A 240 -10.06 -19.18 -18.64
C GLY A 240 -10.54 -17.82 -19.15
N ASP A 241 -10.67 -16.81 -18.29
CA ASP A 241 -11.14 -15.50 -18.70
C ASP A 241 -10.15 -14.78 -19.62
N PRO A 242 -10.65 -14.13 -20.69
CA PRO A 242 -9.84 -13.24 -21.49
C PRO A 242 -9.56 -11.93 -20.73
N VAL A 243 -8.37 -11.40 -20.90
CA VAL A 243 -7.93 -10.15 -20.27
C VAL A 243 -7.17 -9.27 -21.25
N GLU A 244 -7.17 -7.98 -20.98
CA GLU A 244 -6.32 -6.99 -21.62
C GLU A 244 -5.30 -6.43 -20.61
N ILE A 245 -4.09 -6.15 -21.10
CA ILE A 245 -3.02 -5.51 -20.33
C ILE A 245 -2.79 -4.12 -20.96
N ILE A 246 -2.94 -3.08 -20.18
CA ILE A 246 -3.12 -1.70 -20.64
C ILE A 246 -2.19 -0.75 -19.88
N GLY A 247 -1.64 0.23 -20.58
CA GLY A 247 -0.83 1.31 -20.04
C GLY A 247 0.61 1.31 -20.55
N LEU A 248 1.31 2.43 -20.40
CA LEU A 248 2.68 2.72 -20.87
C LEU A 248 2.88 2.76 -22.39
N GLU A 249 2.05 2.10 -23.15
CA GLU A 249 2.08 2.04 -24.61
C GLU A 249 0.65 2.17 -25.14
N GLU A 250 0.49 2.66 -26.38
CA GLU A 250 -0.83 2.71 -27.03
C GLU A 250 -1.35 1.31 -27.36
N LYS A 251 -0.42 0.34 -27.51
CA LYS A 251 -0.76 -1.04 -27.83
C LYS A 251 -1.35 -1.76 -26.62
N VAL A 252 -2.59 -2.19 -26.76
CA VAL A 252 -3.24 -3.09 -25.80
C VAL A 252 -2.79 -4.53 -26.06
N LEU A 253 -2.30 -5.21 -25.02
CA LEU A 253 -1.97 -6.63 -25.10
C LEU A 253 -3.18 -7.45 -24.68
N THR A 254 -3.44 -8.54 -25.40
CA THR A 254 -4.53 -9.47 -25.08
C THR A 254 -3.96 -10.80 -24.59
N SER A 255 -4.57 -11.37 -23.56
CA SER A 255 -4.18 -12.66 -23.00
C SER A 255 -5.37 -13.43 -22.44
N THR A 256 -5.09 -14.62 -21.92
CA THR A 256 -6.06 -15.42 -21.16
C THR A 256 -5.43 -15.76 -19.81
N CYS A 257 -6.19 -15.58 -18.73
CA CYS A 257 -5.81 -16.03 -17.39
C CYS A 257 -5.88 -17.55 -17.34
N THR A 258 -4.76 -18.22 -17.14
CA THR A 258 -4.67 -19.70 -17.09
C THR A 258 -4.52 -20.25 -15.68
N GLY A 259 -4.39 -19.38 -14.68
CA GLY A 259 -4.32 -19.76 -13.29
C GLY A 259 -4.38 -18.54 -12.39
N VAL A 260 -4.99 -18.71 -11.22
CA VAL A 260 -5.07 -17.72 -10.15
C VAL A 260 -4.45 -18.33 -8.90
N GLU A 261 -3.49 -17.65 -8.30
CA GLU A 261 -2.79 -18.13 -7.09
C GLU A 261 -2.72 -17.00 -6.05
N MET A 262 -2.92 -17.35 -4.78
CA MET A 262 -2.70 -16.48 -3.64
C MET A 262 -1.91 -17.23 -2.57
N PHE A 263 -0.79 -16.67 -2.09
CA PHE A 263 0.11 -17.32 -1.12
C PHE A 263 0.50 -18.77 -1.51
N ARG A 264 0.80 -19.00 -2.80
CA ARG A 264 1.14 -20.30 -3.41
C ARG A 264 0.02 -21.33 -3.39
N LYS A 265 -1.19 -20.97 -2.97
CA LYS A 265 -2.41 -21.78 -3.03
C LYS A 265 -3.20 -21.47 -4.30
N LEU A 266 -3.88 -22.47 -4.86
CA LEU A 266 -4.70 -22.31 -6.05
C LEU A 266 -6.07 -21.73 -5.69
N LEU A 267 -6.55 -20.80 -6.53
CA LEU A 267 -7.92 -20.33 -6.50
C LEU A 267 -8.63 -20.68 -7.80
N ASP A 268 -9.91 -21.00 -7.71
CA ASP A 268 -10.78 -21.17 -8.88
C ASP A 268 -11.12 -19.82 -9.50
N GLU A 269 -11.24 -18.77 -8.64
CA GLU A 269 -11.47 -17.37 -8.99
C GLU A 269 -10.79 -16.43 -8.00
N GLY A 270 -10.40 -15.25 -8.48
CA GLY A 270 -9.92 -14.13 -7.66
C GLY A 270 -10.98 -13.03 -7.59
N GLU A 271 -11.17 -12.44 -6.42
CA GLU A 271 -12.18 -11.41 -6.16
C GLU A 271 -11.53 -10.07 -5.78
N ALA A 272 -12.29 -8.98 -5.90
CA ALA A 272 -11.84 -7.67 -5.43
C ALA A 272 -11.27 -7.75 -4.01
N GLY A 273 -10.06 -7.23 -3.83
CA GLY A 273 -9.31 -7.26 -2.58
C GLY A 273 -8.30 -8.39 -2.44
N ASP A 274 -8.36 -9.43 -3.28
CA ASP A 274 -7.36 -10.51 -3.25
C ASP A 274 -6.01 -10.04 -3.80
N ASN A 275 -4.92 -10.40 -3.12
CA ASN A 275 -3.56 -10.24 -3.63
C ASN A 275 -3.16 -11.51 -4.38
N VAL A 276 -3.19 -11.46 -5.71
CA VAL A 276 -3.05 -12.64 -6.55
C VAL A 276 -1.89 -12.57 -7.51
N GLY A 277 -1.40 -13.74 -7.88
CA GLY A 277 -0.59 -13.96 -9.07
C GLY A 277 -1.46 -14.57 -10.17
N LEU A 278 -1.58 -13.88 -11.30
CA LEU A 278 -2.30 -14.35 -12.48
C LEU A 278 -1.31 -14.95 -13.48
N LEU A 279 -1.54 -16.19 -13.84
CA LEU A 279 -0.76 -16.87 -14.90
C LEU A 279 -1.32 -16.50 -16.27
N MET A 280 -0.49 -15.86 -17.10
CA MET A 280 -0.87 -15.33 -18.41
C MET A 280 -0.42 -16.22 -19.56
N ARG A 281 -1.29 -16.43 -20.52
CA ARG A 281 -0.99 -17.21 -21.74
C ARG A 281 -0.36 -16.32 -22.81
N GLY A 282 0.79 -16.76 -23.36
CA GLY A 282 1.35 -16.17 -24.60
C GLY A 282 1.89 -14.75 -24.43
N ILE A 283 2.17 -14.31 -23.19
CA ILE A 283 2.77 -13.01 -22.88
C ILE A 283 4.20 -13.22 -22.39
N ASP A 284 5.14 -12.48 -22.94
CA ASP A 284 6.52 -12.44 -22.44
C ASP A 284 6.61 -11.48 -21.23
N LYS A 285 7.44 -11.84 -20.23
CA LYS A 285 7.70 -10.98 -19.07
C LYS A 285 8.11 -9.55 -19.46
N LYS A 286 8.81 -9.37 -20.57
CA LYS A 286 9.30 -8.07 -21.04
C LYS A 286 8.19 -7.15 -21.57
N GLU A 287 7.06 -7.71 -21.96
CA GLU A 287 5.90 -6.97 -22.49
C GLU A 287 5.05 -6.36 -21.39
N VAL A 288 5.14 -6.89 -20.16
CA VAL A 288 4.36 -6.40 -19.01
C VAL A 288 5.28 -5.72 -18.02
N LYS A 289 4.87 -4.55 -17.56
CA LYS A 289 5.64 -3.74 -16.61
C LYS A 289 4.76 -3.32 -15.44
N ARG A 290 5.38 -3.09 -14.28
CA ARG A 290 4.74 -2.41 -13.16
C ARG A 290 4.14 -1.09 -13.64
N GLY A 291 2.93 -0.77 -13.18
CA GLY A 291 2.19 0.42 -13.57
C GLY A 291 1.17 0.20 -14.68
N MET A 292 1.26 -0.89 -15.43
CA MET A 292 0.17 -1.36 -16.29
C MET A 292 -0.99 -1.90 -15.44
N VAL A 293 -2.14 -2.12 -16.07
CA VAL A 293 -3.27 -2.80 -15.45
C VAL A 293 -3.68 -4.03 -16.25
N VAL A 294 -4.12 -5.07 -15.56
CA VAL A 294 -4.83 -6.20 -16.17
C VAL A 294 -6.32 -5.96 -15.95
N ALA A 295 -7.09 -5.98 -17.03
CA ALA A 295 -8.50 -5.61 -16.97
C ALA A 295 -9.37 -6.55 -17.85
N LYS A 296 -10.68 -6.53 -17.57
CA LYS A 296 -11.66 -7.13 -18.46
C LYS A 296 -11.61 -6.43 -19.82
N PRO A 297 -11.62 -7.16 -20.95
CA PRO A 297 -11.54 -6.55 -22.27
C PRO A 297 -12.54 -5.41 -22.48
N GLY A 298 -12.05 -4.26 -22.96
CA GLY A 298 -12.86 -3.07 -23.25
C GLY A 298 -13.42 -2.33 -22.04
N SER A 299 -12.99 -2.64 -20.82
CA SER A 299 -13.53 -2.00 -19.60
C SER A 299 -12.81 -0.72 -19.16
N ILE A 300 -11.57 -0.52 -19.61
CA ILE A 300 -10.77 0.67 -19.33
C ILE A 300 -9.89 0.97 -20.54
N THR A 301 -9.57 2.25 -20.72
CA THR A 301 -8.70 2.74 -21.81
C THR A 301 -7.51 3.52 -21.23
N PRO A 302 -6.37 3.53 -21.94
CA PRO A 302 -5.24 4.37 -21.56
C PRO A 302 -5.50 5.82 -21.96
N HIS A 303 -5.08 6.76 -21.10
CA HIS A 303 -5.28 8.19 -21.27
C HIS A 303 -4.02 8.95 -20.93
N THR A 304 -3.82 10.09 -21.58
CA THR A 304 -2.68 10.98 -21.34
C THR A 304 -3.06 12.30 -20.70
N LYS A 305 -4.36 12.70 -20.75
CA LYS A 305 -4.77 14.01 -20.32
C LYS A 305 -6.04 14.00 -19.46
N PHE A 306 -6.00 14.70 -18.34
CA PHE A 306 -7.13 14.77 -17.41
C PHE A 306 -7.18 16.10 -16.64
N GLU A 307 -8.34 16.42 -16.09
CA GLU A 307 -8.52 17.47 -15.09
C GLU A 307 -8.59 16.82 -13.69
N ALA A 308 -8.01 17.51 -12.72
CA ALA A 308 -7.99 17.05 -11.34
C ALA A 308 -8.10 18.20 -10.35
N GLU A 309 -8.79 17.95 -9.24
CA GLU A 309 -8.71 18.79 -8.04
C GLU A 309 -7.51 18.36 -7.22
N VAL A 310 -6.66 19.32 -6.84
CA VAL A 310 -5.44 19.04 -6.07
C VAL A 310 -5.31 19.97 -4.88
N TYR A 311 -4.72 19.44 -3.82
CA TYR A 311 -4.21 20.19 -2.68
C TYR A 311 -2.69 20.18 -2.69
N ILE A 312 -2.09 21.35 -2.57
CA ILE A 312 -0.63 21.51 -2.54
C ILE A 312 -0.18 21.62 -1.08
N LEU A 313 0.64 20.67 -0.65
CA LEU A 313 1.11 20.55 0.73
C LEU A 313 1.94 21.77 1.15
N LYS A 314 1.68 22.28 2.36
CA LYS A 314 2.48 23.31 3.00
C LYS A 314 3.85 22.78 3.44
N LYS A 315 4.78 23.71 3.72
CA LYS A 315 6.11 23.38 4.24
C LYS A 315 6.04 22.56 5.53
N GLU A 316 5.14 22.94 6.44
CA GLU A 316 4.91 22.27 7.74
C GLU A 316 4.35 20.86 7.58
N GLU A 317 3.81 20.54 6.42
CA GLU A 317 3.30 19.20 6.04
C GLU A 317 4.36 18.37 5.29
N GLY A 318 5.59 18.88 5.17
CA GLY A 318 6.66 18.25 4.41
C GLY A 318 6.67 18.62 2.92
N GLY A 319 5.75 19.47 2.48
CA GLY A 319 5.56 19.88 1.10
C GLY A 319 6.52 20.98 0.63
N ARG A 320 6.06 21.77 -0.33
CA ARG A 320 6.82 22.88 -0.93
C ARG A 320 6.86 24.10 -0.01
N HIS A 321 7.87 24.92 -0.20
CA HIS A 321 7.97 26.26 0.42
C HIS A 321 7.91 27.39 -0.61
N THR A 322 7.87 27.05 -1.93
CA THR A 322 7.80 28.00 -3.04
C THR A 322 6.58 27.67 -3.91
N PRO A 323 5.96 28.67 -4.56
CA PRO A 323 4.91 28.45 -5.53
C PRO A 323 5.44 27.69 -6.74
N PHE A 324 4.52 27.14 -7.54
CA PHE A 324 4.83 26.68 -8.87
C PHE A 324 3.96 27.40 -9.91
N HIS A 325 4.46 27.43 -11.14
CA HIS A 325 3.84 28.12 -12.26
C HIS A 325 3.37 27.12 -13.32
N ASN A 326 2.72 27.64 -14.34
CA ASN A 326 2.33 26.88 -15.52
C ASN A 326 3.52 26.09 -16.11
N LYS A 327 3.26 24.91 -16.67
CA LYS A 327 4.25 23.97 -17.19
C LYS A 327 5.16 23.32 -16.13
N TYR A 328 4.76 23.34 -14.85
CA TYR A 328 5.42 22.57 -13.83
C TYR A 328 5.32 21.07 -14.12
N ARG A 329 6.42 20.32 -13.95
CA ARG A 329 6.56 18.91 -14.35
C ARG A 329 6.96 18.00 -13.20
N PRO A 330 6.07 17.72 -12.25
CA PRO A 330 6.31 16.75 -11.18
C PRO A 330 6.06 15.31 -11.65
N GLN A 331 6.26 14.36 -10.70
CA GLN A 331 5.83 12.98 -10.85
C GLN A 331 4.44 12.78 -10.25
N PHE A 332 3.59 12.05 -10.97
CA PHE A 332 2.27 11.63 -10.54
C PHE A 332 2.31 10.15 -10.19
N TYR A 333 1.89 9.82 -8.97
CA TYR A 333 1.78 8.45 -8.49
C TYR A 333 0.33 8.02 -8.57
N LEU A 334 0.05 7.19 -9.57
CA LEU A 334 -1.29 6.71 -9.96
C LEU A 334 -1.31 5.18 -9.83
N ARG A 335 -2.05 4.60 -8.87
CA ARG A 335 -2.00 3.17 -8.56
C ARG A 335 -0.57 2.70 -8.28
N THR A 336 -0.07 1.77 -9.09
CA THR A 336 1.31 1.24 -9.03
C THR A 336 2.29 1.98 -9.94
N MET A 337 1.81 3.00 -10.69
CA MET A 337 2.57 3.78 -11.66
C MET A 337 3.12 5.08 -11.06
N ASP A 338 4.33 5.44 -11.46
CA ASP A 338 4.85 6.80 -11.37
C ASP A 338 5.15 7.32 -12.77
N VAL A 339 4.61 8.47 -13.10
CA VAL A 339 4.74 9.08 -14.41
C VAL A 339 4.91 10.59 -14.30
N THR A 340 5.80 11.16 -15.11
CA THR A 340 5.94 12.60 -15.21
C THR A 340 4.76 13.18 -15.98
N GLY A 341 4.20 14.27 -15.48
CA GLY A 341 3.14 15.02 -16.16
C GLY A 341 3.39 16.52 -16.12
N GLU A 342 2.98 17.23 -17.15
CA GLU A 342 2.98 18.67 -17.21
C GLU A 342 1.65 19.23 -16.71
N ILE A 343 1.73 20.21 -15.81
CA ILE A 343 0.56 20.90 -15.25
C ILE A 343 0.26 22.16 -16.05
N ALA A 344 -0.98 22.29 -16.48
CA ALA A 344 -1.56 23.54 -16.97
C ALA A 344 -2.52 24.10 -15.92
N LEU A 345 -2.30 25.36 -15.55
CA LEU A 345 -3.15 26.08 -14.59
C LEU A 345 -4.38 26.66 -15.29
N PRO A 346 -5.49 26.88 -14.57
CA PRO A 346 -6.67 27.54 -15.11
C PRO A 346 -6.37 28.95 -15.61
N GLU A 347 -7.19 29.44 -16.53
CA GLU A 347 -7.08 30.78 -17.05
C GLU A 347 -7.19 31.82 -15.92
N GLY A 348 -6.25 32.77 -15.89
CA GLY A 348 -6.16 33.81 -14.85
C GLY A 348 -5.41 33.38 -13.57
N VAL A 349 -4.89 32.17 -13.51
CA VAL A 349 -4.05 31.70 -12.39
C VAL A 349 -2.59 31.64 -12.83
N ASP A 350 -1.77 32.56 -12.36
CA ASP A 350 -0.35 32.65 -12.73
C ASP A 350 0.53 31.68 -11.93
N MET A 351 0.16 31.41 -10.69
CA MET A 351 0.90 30.53 -9.78
C MET A 351 -0.02 29.86 -8.76
N VAL A 352 0.46 28.77 -8.17
CA VAL A 352 -0.21 28.04 -7.08
C VAL A 352 0.73 28.02 -5.88
N MET A 353 0.20 28.41 -4.72
CA MET A 353 0.93 28.47 -3.45
C MET A 353 0.81 27.16 -2.67
N PRO A 354 1.80 26.83 -1.82
CA PRO A 354 1.62 25.79 -0.81
C PRO A 354 0.42 26.10 0.10
N GLY A 355 -0.49 25.13 0.22
CA GLY A 355 -1.75 25.27 0.94
C GLY A 355 -2.97 25.56 0.06
N ASP A 356 -2.78 25.77 -1.22
CA ASP A 356 -3.90 26.01 -2.13
C ASP A 356 -4.62 24.73 -2.55
N HIS A 357 -5.93 24.86 -2.74
CA HIS A 357 -6.76 23.93 -3.48
C HIS A 357 -7.00 24.50 -4.88
N VAL A 358 -6.72 23.73 -5.92
CA VAL A 358 -6.85 24.20 -7.29
C VAL A 358 -7.24 23.08 -8.23
N THR A 359 -8.03 23.39 -9.26
CA THR A 359 -8.26 22.49 -10.38
C THR A 359 -7.16 22.68 -11.41
N ILE A 360 -6.49 21.60 -11.79
CA ILE A 360 -5.40 21.61 -12.77
C ILE A 360 -5.73 20.69 -13.94
N THR A 361 -5.16 21.01 -15.11
CA THR A 361 -5.09 20.07 -16.24
C THR A 361 -3.72 19.43 -16.26
N VAL A 362 -3.65 18.10 -16.35
CA VAL A 362 -2.41 17.33 -16.40
C VAL A 362 -2.29 16.65 -17.74
N THR A 363 -1.10 16.75 -18.35
CA THR A 363 -0.73 15.97 -19.54
C THR A 363 0.44 15.06 -19.18
N LEU A 364 0.22 13.75 -19.17
CA LEU A 364 1.22 12.73 -18.87
C LEU A 364 2.12 12.46 -20.07
N ILE A 365 3.37 12.07 -19.83
CA ILE A 365 4.32 11.71 -20.90
C ILE A 365 4.08 10.31 -21.48
N TYR A 366 3.31 9.45 -20.79
CA TYR A 366 2.90 8.12 -21.25
C TYR A 366 1.42 7.93 -21.00
N PRO A 367 0.72 7.14 -21.82
CA PRO A 367 -0.66 6.76 -21.56
C PRO A 367 -0.74 5.84 -20.32
N VAL A 368 -1.71 6.11 -19.47
CA VAL A 368 -1.98 5.35 -18.23
C VAL A 368 -3.46 4.98 -18.19
N ALA A 369 -3.79 3.81 -17.67
CA ALA A 369 -5.17 3.41 -17.43
C ALA A 369 -5.76 4.29 -16.32
N LEU A 370 -6.62 5.23 -16.69
CA LEU A 370 -7.22 6.23 -15.81
C LEU A 370 -8.74 6.06 -15.75
N ASN A 371 -9.32 6.48 -14.65
CA ASN A 371 -10.77 6.67 -14.49
C ASN A 371 -11.04 7.89 -13.61
N GLU A 372 -12.21 8.48 -13.76
CA GLU A 372 -12.68 9.53 -12.88
C GLU A 372 -12.81 8.98 -11.44
N GLY A 373 -12.49 9.82 -10.46
CA GLY A 373 -12.42 9.44 -9.06
C GLY A 373 -11.08 8.85 -8.61
N LEU A 374 -10.16 8.53 -9.53
CA LEU A 374 -8.84 8.00 -9.16
C LEU A 374 -8.04 9.07 -8.42
N ARG A 375 -7.57 8.71 -7.22
CA ARG A 375 -6.68 9.55 -6.42
C ARG A 375 -5.22 9.33 -6.78
N PHE A 376 -4.41 10.36 -6.56
CA PHE A 376 -2.98 10.33 -6.84
C PHE A 376 -2.19 11.25 -5.91
N ALA A 377 -0.90 10.96 -5.78
CA ALA A 377 0.05 11.84 -5.12
C ALA A 377 0.92 12.55 -6.16
N ILE A 378 1.31 13.80 -5.86
CA ILE A 378 2.25 14.60 -6.64
C ILE A 378 3.58 14.63 -5.88
N ARG A 379 4.67 14.28 -6.56
CA ARG A 379 6.00 14.22 -5.94
C ARG A 379 7.05 14.99 -6.73
N GLU A 380 7.99 15.60 -6.01
CA GLU A 380 9.15 16.32 -6.56
C GLU A 380 10.35 16.10 -5.65
N GLY A 381 11.49 15.77 -6.22
CA GLY A 381 12.75 15.66 -5.48
C GLY A 381 12.71 14.71 -4.27
N GLY A 382 11.97 13.59 -4.39
CA GLY A 382 11.82 12.61 -3.31
C GLY A 382 10.79 12.98 -2.23
N ARG A 383 10.04 14.09 -2.39
CA ARG A 383 9.03 14.56 -1.43
C ARG A 383 7.64 14.54 -2.04
N THR A 384 6.63 14.24 -1.22
CA THR A 384 5.24 14.47 -1.60
C THR A 384 4.93 15.96 -1.47
N VAL A 385 4.51 16.58 -2.57
CA VAL A 385 4.26 18.02 -2.65
C VAL A 385 2.79 18.35 -2.84
N GLY A 386 1.98 17.36 -3.13
CA GLY A 386 0.54 17.52 -3.28
C GLY A 386 -0.16 16.20 -3.46
N ALA A 387 -1.47 16.27 -3.46
CA ALA A 387 -2.35 15.14 -3.71
C ALA A 387 -3.63 15.62 -4.41
N GLY A 388 -4.26 14.73 -5.15
CA GLY A 388 -5.47 15.09 -5.86
C GLY A 388 -6.31 13.91 -6.30
N GLN A 389 -7.41 14.25 -6.96
CA GLN A 389 -8.36 13.29 -7.51
C GLN A 389 -8.72 13.71 -8.94
N ILE A 390 -8.77 12.74 -9.84
CA ILE A 390 -9.20 12.95 -11.23
C ILE A 390 -10.70 13.24 -11.24
N ILE A 391 -11.09 14.39 -11.79
CA ILE A 391 -12.49 14.78 -11.91
C ILE A 391 -13.04 14.57 -13.32
N LYS A 392 -12.14 14.57 -14.33
CA LYS A 392 -12.53 14.40 -15.72
C LYS A 392 -11.39 13.89 -16.57
N ILE A 393 -11.65 12.93 -17.45
CA ILE A 393 -10.74 12.48 -18.50
C ILE A 393 -10.95 13.33 -19.75
N LEU A 394 -9.86 13.78 -20.37
CA LEU A 394 -9.89 14.67 -21.54
C LEU A 394 -9.39 13.98 -22.81
N GLU A 395 -8.33 13.15 -22.70
CA GLU A 395 -7.70 12.46 -23.85
C GLU A 395 -6.99 11.18 -23.38
#